data_3f36a5eef1b51a754a17c1048a62f4d5
#
_entry.id   3f36a5eef1b51a754a17c1048a62f4d5
#
_cell.length_a   1.000
_cell.length_b   1.000
_cell.length_c   1.000
_cell.angle_alpha   90.00
_cell.angle_beta   90.00
_cell.angle_gamma   90.00
#
_symmetry.space_group_name_H-M   'P 1'
#
loop_
_entity.id
_entity.type
_entity.pdbx_description
1 polymer ?
#
loop_
_entity_poly.entity_id
_entity_poly.type
_entity_poly.pdbx_seq_one_letter_code
_entity_poly.pdbx_strand_id
1 'polypeptide(L)'
;TRSSLADFRSGRPLPGALSVYAWPSTTLREVAHLLYLADPAVSRPHTIHDFRVVYFDPESDRFEADAPVRGITRLPTGDARAEAAATQTLEHLRLTSHAYLECATHAGRHRRYEP
;
A
#
# COMPACT_ATOMS: atom_id res chain seq x y z
N THR A 1 5.12 1.71 9.50
CA THR A 1 4.13 1.23 10.48
C THR A 1 2.73 1.54 10.05
N ARG A 2 1.79 0.74 10.47
CA ARG A 2 0.39 0.96 10.15
C ARG A 2 -0.25 1.84 11.20
N SER A 3 -1.15 2.72 10.73
CA SER A 3 -2.03 3.45 11.61
C SER A 3 -3.12 2.52 12.11
N SER A 4 -3.63 2.76 13.31
CA SER A 4 -4.81 2.04 13.79
C SER A 4 -6.06 2.60 13.11
N LEU A 5 -7.14 1.85 13.12
CA LEU A 5 -8.39 2.35 12.57
C LEU A 5 -8.93 3.54 13.34
N ALA A 6 -8.59 3.64 14.63
CA ALA A 6 -8.96 4.80 15.43
C ALA A 6 -8.27 6.09 14.95
N ASP A 7 -7.07 5.99 14.40
CA ASP A 7 -6.37 7.17 13.86
C ASP A 7 -7.13 7.74 12.67
N PHE A 8 -7.67 6.88 11.81
CA PHE A 8 -8.47 7.34 10.69
C PHE A 8 -9.74 8.04 11.16
N ARG A 9 -10.29 7.57 12.25
CA ARG A 9 -11.54 8.12 12.80
C ARG A 9 -11.38 9.54 13.32
N SER A 10 -10.18 9.93 13.72
CA SER A 10 -9.95 11.25 14.29
C SER A 10 -10.16 12.40 13.31
N GLY A 11 -10.16 12.13 12.03
CA GLY A 11 -10.31 13.15 10.98
C GLY A 11 -9.11 14.05 10.82
N ARG A 12 -7.99 13.76 11.49
CA ARG A 12 -6.76 14.53 11.39
C ARG A 12 -5.87 13.95 10.29
N PRO A 13 -4.99 14.78 9.69
CA PRO A 13 -3.97 14.22 8.83
C PRO A 13 -3.16 13.18 9.59
N LEU A 14 -2.95 12.01 8.97
CA LEU A 14 -2.22 10.93 9.62
C LEU A 14 -0.73 11.22 9.60
N PRO A 15 -0.01 10.93 10.70
CA PRO A 15 1.44 11.08 10.70
C PRO A 15 2.06 10.23 9.60
N GLY A 16 2.96 10.83 8.85
CA GLY A 16 3.64 10.13 7.77
C GLY A 16 2.81 9.90 6.53
N ALA A 17 1.60 10.47 6.45
CA ALA A 17 0.78 10.35 5.25
C ALA A 17 1.42 11.08 4.08
N LEU A 18 1.41 10.43 2.92
CA LEU A 18 1.87 11.01 1.67
C LEU A 18 0.70 11.06 0.70
N SER A 19 0.63 12.14 -0.06
CA SER A 19 -0.37 12.27 -1.11
C SER A 19 0.29 12.05 -2.45
N VAL A 20 -0.24 11.13 -3.22
CA VAL A 20 0.24 10.88 -4.58
C VAL A 20 -0.96 10.89 -5.52
N TYR A 21 -0.71 11.26 -6.76
CA TYR A 21 -1.74 11.25 -7.80
C TYR A 21 -1.68 9.93 -8.54
N ALA A 22 -2.82 9.30 -8.70
CA ALA A 22 -2.91 8.01 -9.37
C ALA A 22 -4.22 7.92 -10.14
N TRP A 23 -4.28 6.96 -11.05
CA TRP A 23 -5.47 6.70 -11.85
C TRP A 23 -6.11 5.40 -11.39
N PRO A 24 -7.38 5.16 -11.73
CA PRO A 24 -7.99 3.86 -11.43
C PRO A 24 -7.20 2.69 -12.01
N SER A 25 -6.54 2.90 -13.14
CA SER A 25 -5.74 1.86 -13.79
C SER A 25 -4.33 1.72 -13.23
N THR A 26 -3.94 2.55 -12.26
CA THR A 26 -2.63 2.46 -11.63
C THR A 26 -2.51 1.15 -10.86
N THR A 27 -1.42 0.44 -11.06
CA THR A 27 -1.17 -0.82 -10.35
C THR A 27 -0.51 -0.56 -9.01
N LEU A 28 -0.53 -1.57 -8.14
CA LEU A 28 0.13 -1.43 -6.84
C LEU A 28 1.64 -1.26 -6.98
N ARG A 29 2.26 -1.89 -7.98
CA ARG A 29 3.69 -1.65 -8.25
C ARG A 29 3.94 -0.21 -8.63
N GLU A 30 3.07 0.37 -9.43
CA GLU A 30 3.19 1.78 -9.79
C GLU A 30 2.98 2.68 -8.59
N VAL A 31 2.09 2.32 -7.67
CA VAL A 31 1.93 3.07 -6.42
C VAL A 31 3.23 3.04 -5.62
N ALA A 32 3.87 1.87 -5.52
CA ALA A 32 5.15 1.78 -4.82
C ALA A 32 6.19 2.68 -5.48
N HIS A 33 6.19 2.79 -6.80
CA HIS A 33 7.08 3.68 -7.51
C HIS A 33 6.76 5.15 -7.23
N LEU A 34 5.48 5.50 -7.18
CA LEU A 34 5.06 6.87 -6.83
C LEU A 34 5.50 7.24 -5.42
N LEU A 35 5.43 6.29 -4.48
CA LEU A 35 5.93 6.50 -3.13
C LEU A 35 7.43 6.77 -3.14
N TYR A 36 8.17 6.02 -3.94
CA TYR A 36 9.61 6.23 -4.10
C TYR A 36 9.90 7.64 -4.64
N LEU A 37 9.14 8.10 -5.63
CA LEU A 37 9.34 9.42 -6.19
C LEU A 37 9.03 10.51 -5.16
N ALA A 38 8.05 10.29 -4.29
CA ALA A 38 7.68 11.25 -3.25
C ALA A 38 8.70 11.26 -2.11
N ASP A 39 9.18 10.09 -1.72
CA ASP A 39 10.16 9.95 -0.65
C ASP A 39 10.96 8.65 -0.86
N PRO A 40 12.15 8.74 -1.44
CA PRO A 40 12.94 7.53 -1.74
C PRO A 40 13.23 6.66 -0.52
N ALA A 41 13.22 7.21 0.68
CA ALA A 41 13.47 6.42 1.89
C ALA A 41 12.32 5.46 2.19
N VAL A 42 11.12 5.75 1.70
CA VAL A 42 9.95 4.91 1.95
C VAL A 42 9.96 3.66 1.10
N SER A 43 10.50 3.74 -0.11
CA SER A 43 10.41 2.62 -1.05
C SER A 43 11.75 2.33 -1.71
N ARG A 44 12.66 1.76 -0.96
CA ARG A 44 13.95 1.32 -1.49
C ARG A 44 13.77 0.11 -2.41
N PRO A 45 14.76 -0.23 -3.24
CA PRO A 45 14.60 -1.31 -4.21
C PRO A 45 14.15 -2.65 -3.61
N HIS A 46 14.58 -2.97 -2.41
CA HIS A 46 14.25 -4.24 -1.76
C HIS A 46 13.16 -4.12 -0.71
N THR A 47 12.51 -2.95 -0.63
CA THR A 47 11.40 -2.76 0.29
C THR A 47 10.21 -3.58 -0.16
N ILE A 48 9.57 -4.27 0.77
CA ILE A 48 8.35 -5.00 0.54
C ILE A 48 7.18 -4.16 1.05
N HIS A 49 6.17 -4.01 0.23
CA HIS A 49 4.99 -3.20 0.55
C HIS A 49 3.79 -4.12 0.74
N ASP A 50 3.05 -3.89 1.81
CA ASP A 50 1.75 -4.50 2.01
C ASP A 50 0.72 -3.38 1.97
N PHE A 51 -0.25 -3.49 1.08
CA PHE A 51 -1.27 -2.46 0.90
C PHE A 51 -2.61 -2.97 1.40
N ARG A 52 -3.37 -2.11 2.06
CA ARG A 52 -4.77 -2.41 2.35
C ARG A 52 -5.61 -1.16 2.17
N VAL A 53 -6.86 -1.39 1.79
CA VAL A 53 -7.84 -0.31 1.65
C VAL A 53 -8.54 -0.13 2.98
N VAL A 54 -8.60 1.11 3.45
CA VAL A 54 -9.33 1.50 4.66
C VAL A 54 -10.43 2.45 4.24
N TYR A 55 -11.65 2.16 4.64
CA TYR A 55 -12.81 2.93 4.23
C TYR A 55 -13.78 3.11 5.39
N PHE A 56 -14.61 4.15 5.30
CA PHE A 56 -15.64 4.36 6.29
C PHE A 56 -16.90 3.59 5.91
N ASP A 57 -17.41 2.79 6.82
CA ASP A 57 -18.66 2.05 6.63
C ASP A 57 -19.77 2.78 7.36
N PRO A 58 -20.72 3.41 6.63
CA PRO A 58 -21.80 4.14 7.28
C PRO A 58 -22.76 3.24 8.05
N GLU A 59 -22.87 1.96 7.70
CA GLU A 59 -23.76 1.05 8.42
C GLU A 59 -23.26 0.76 9.83
N SER A 60 -21.96 0.54 9.98
CA SER A 60 -21.35 0.30 11.29
C SER A 60 -20.87 1.57 11.96
N ASP A 61 -20.90 2.70 11.26
CA ASP A 61 -20.44 4.00 11.73
C ASP A 61 -18.98 3.96 12.20
N ARG A 62 -18.14 3.26 11.44
CA ARG A 62 -16.71 3.16 11.77
C ARG A 62 -15.90 2.82 10.52
N PHE A 63 -14.59 2.97 10.65
CA PHE A 63 -13.67 2.57 9.60
C PHE A 63 -13.47 1.07 9.61
N GLU A 64 -13.41 0.50 8.42
CA GLU A 64 -13.16 -0.91 8.19
C GLU A 64 -11.98 -1.04 7.24
N ALA A 65 -11.37 -2.21 7.22
CA ALA A 65 -10.23 -2.45 6.34
C ALA A 65 -10.40 -3.79 5.64
N ASP A 66 -10.03 -3.82 4.36
CA ASP A 66 -9.96 -5.05 3.61
C ASP A 66 -8.70 -5.84 3.99
N ALA A 67 -8.68 -7.11 3.62
CA ALA A 67 -7.48 -7.92 3.79
C ALA A 67 -6.33 -7.29 3.00
N PRO A 68 -5.12 -7.27 3.54
CA PRO A 68 -4.00 -6.66 2.84
C PRO A 68 -3.55 -7.47 1.63
N VAL A 69 -3.08 -6.75 0.61
CA VAL A 69 -2.35 -7.34 -0.51
C VAL A 69 -0.87 -7.26 -0.15
N ARG A 70 -0.22 -8.38 -0.03
CA ARG A 70 1.12 -8.46 0.55
C ARG A 70 2.21 -8.74 -0.48
N GLY A 71 3.42 -8.37 -0.13
CA GLY A 71 4.60 -8.83 -0.85
C GLY A 71 4.92 -8.06 -2.10
N ILE A 72 4.49 -6.81 -2.21
CA ILE A 72 4.69 -6.03 -3.43
C ILE A 72 6.02 -5.29 -3.37
N THR A 73 6.84 -5.52 -4.39
CA THR A 73 8.11 -4.83 -4.55
C THR A 73 8.06 -3.90 -5.74
N ARG A 74 8.85 -2.84 -5.68
CA ARG A 74 8.93 -1.88 -6.77
C ARG A 74 9.59 -2.50 -8.01
N LEU A 75 10.53 -3.41 -7.79
CA LEU A 75 11.22 -4.10 -8.87
C LEU A 75 10.66 -5.52 -9.02
N PRO A 76 10.63 -6.06 -10.26
CA PRO A 76 10.17 -7.43 -10.46
C PRO A 76 11.04 -8.43 -9.71
N THR A 77 10.39 -9.48 -9.19
CA THR A 77 11.09 -10.53 -8.43
C THR A 77 11.15 -11.87 -9.14
N GLY A 78 10.33 -12.06 -10.18
CA GLY A 78 10.22 -13.35 -10.83
C GLY A 78 9.27 -14.34 -10.15
N ASP A 79 8.75 -13.99 -8.98
CA ASP A 79 7.74 -14.81 -8.32
C ASP A 79 6.37 -14.51 -8.91
N ALA A 80 5.72 -15.51 -9.51
CA ALA A 80 4.46 -15.31 -10.21
C ALA A 80 3.36 -14.77 -9.29
N ARG A 81 3.29 -15.23 -8.04
CA ARG A 81 2.27 -14.76 -7.11
C ARG A 81 2.48 -13.30 -6.76
N ALA A 82 3.71 -12.93 -6.48
CA ALA A 82 4.05 -11.54 -6.15
C ALA A 82 3.80 -10.63 -7.36
N GLU A 83 4.11 -11.11 -8.57
CA GLU A 83 3.86 -10.32 -9.77
C GLU A 83 2.38 -10.14 -10.02
N ALA A 84 1.57 -11.18 -9.81
CA ALA A 84 0.11 -11.06 -9.95
C ALA A 84 -0.45 -10.05 -8.96
N ALA A 85 0.02 -10.07 -7.72
CA ALA A 85 -0.41 -9.11 -6.71
C ALA A 85 -0.01 -7.69 -7.09
N ALA A 86 1.21 -7.51 -7.58
CA ALA A 86 1.74 -6.19 -7.93
C ALA A 86 1.02 -5.55 -9.13
N THR A 87 0.40 -6.34 -9.98
CA THR A 87 -0.32 -5.84 -11.15
C THR A 87 -1.79 -5.54 -10.89
N GLN A 88 -2.28 -5.78 -9.68
CA GLN A 88 -3.64 -5.37 -9.33
C GLN A 88 -3.76 -3.85 -9.39
N THR A 89 -4.88 -3.38 -9.93
CA THR A 89 -5.12 -1.95 -10.08
C THR A 89 -5.90 -1.40 -8.90
N LEU A 90 -5.87 -0.08 -8.73
CA LEU A 90 -6.67 0.59 -7.71
C LEU A 90 -8.16 0.38 -7.96
N GLU A 91 -8.56 0.33 -9.22
CA GLU A 91 -9.95 0.06 -9.57
C GLU A 91 -10.36 -1.34 -9.13
N HIS A 92 -9.49 -2.33 -9.32
CA HIS A 92 -9.76 -3.70 -8.88
C HIS A 92 -9.95 -3.77 -7.37
N LEU A 93 -9.19 -2.97 -6.62
CA LEU A 93 -9.30 -2.90 -5.17
C LEU A 93 -10.49 -2.06 -4.71
N ARG A 94 -11.22 -1.45 -5.63
CA ARG A 94 -12.37 -0.60 -5.34
C ARG A 94 -12.02 0.59 -4.45
N LEU A 95 -10.85 1.15 -4.66
CA LEU A 95 -10.45 2.35 -3.94
C LEU A 95 -11.32 3.52 -4.40
N THR A 96 -12.09 4.08 -3.48
CA THR A 96 -12.98 5.21 -3.78
C THR A 96 -12.34 6.51 -3.29
N SER A 97 -12.98 7.65 -3.65
CA SER A 97 -12.48 8.96 -3.25
C SER A 97 -12.51 9.17 -1.74
N HIS A 98 -13.26 8.36 -1.00
CA HIS A 98 -13.36 8.46 0.46
C HIS A 98 -12.62 7.35 1.19
N ALA A 99 -11.82 6.59 0.47
CA ALA A 99 -11.02 5.52 1.05
C ALA A 99 -9.55 5.95 1.11
N TYR A 100 -8.80 5.25 1.94
CA TYR A 100 -7.36 5.43 2.06
C TYR A 100 -6.68 4.15 1.64
N LEU A 101 -5.53 4.30 1.00
CA LEU A 101 -4.66 3.16 0.75
C LEU A 101 -3.54 3.22 1.79
N GLU A 102 -3.54 2.26 2.70
CA GLU A 102 -2.51 2.18 3.72
C GLU A 102 -1.39 1.27 3.23
N CYS A 103 -0.16 1.71 3.44
CA CYS A 103 1.00 0.93 3.06
C CYS A 103 1.87 0.68 4.28
N ALA A 104 2.14 -0.57 4.57
CA ALA A 104 3.13 -0.97 5.55
C ALA A 104 4.35 -1.46 4.79
N THR A 105 5.53 -1.01 5.17
CA THR A 105 6.77 -1.40 4.50
C THR A 105 7.67 -2.16 5.45
N HIS A 106 8.42 -3.10 4.90
CA HIS A 106 9.44 -3.81 5.67
C HIS A 106 10.58 -4.20 4.74
N ALA A 107 11.71 -4.53 5.35
CA ALA A 107 12.92 -4.84 4.59
C ALA A 107 12.72 -6.11 3.76
N GLY A 108 13.25 -6.07 2.54
CA GLY A 108 13.27 -7.25 1.70
C GLY A 108 14.14 -8.34 2.30
N ARG A 109 13.92 -9.54 1.82
CA ARG A 109 14.59 -10.72 2.38
C ARG A 109 15.84 -11.13 1.63
N HIS A 110 16.46 -10.19 0.95
CA HIS A 110 17.67 -10.50 0.17
C HIS A 110 18.77 -11.10 1.03
N ARG A 111 18.80 -10.84 2.32
CA ARG A 111 19.79 -11.42 3.21
C ARG A 111 19.71 -12.95 3.29
N ARG A 112 18.62 -13.53 2.82
CA ARG A 112 18.53 -14.98 2.76
C ARG A 112 19.54 -15.61 1.83
N TYR A 113 20.07 -14.82 0.95
CA TYR A 113 21.07 -15.30 0.01
C TYR A 113 22.46 -15.34 0.64
N GLU A 114 22.57 -14.86 1.82
CA GLU A 114 23.82 -14.94 2.56
C GLU A 114 24.01 -16.36 3.09
N PRO A 115 25.23 -16.82 3.05
CA PRO A 115 25.51 -18.16 3.57
C PRO A 115 25.14 -18.30 5.04
#